data_f9c5d93913efc8536ad46e427f3015f6
#
_entry.id   f9c5d93913efc8536ad46e427f3015f6
#
_cell.length_a   1.000
_cell.length_b   1.000
_cell.length_c   1.000
_cell.angle_alpha   90.00
_cell.angle_beta   90.00
_cell.angle_gamma   90.00
#
_symmetry.space_group_name_H-M   'P 1'
#
loop_
_entity.id
_entity.type
_entity.pdbx_description
1 polymer ?
#
loop_
_entity_poly.entity_id
_entity_poly.type
_entity_poly.pdbx_seq_one_letter_code
_entity_poly.pdbx_strand_id
1 'polypeptide(L)'
;MRLPRWAQVLVVLAAVGIGGYWAGQWAARPTAESALTSAPLEGAEVARVELAVSAPVSPANLSEDERRTVEVYRRASPAVVNITTRTVEWDFFYGATPGGGTGSGFIVSEDGIIVTNLHVVQGAQQIQVTLSDRTSFPGRVVGFDPLTDLAVVQIEPKERKLPTLPLGDSNQLQVGQRVIAIGNPFGFQATLTTGVVSALQRT
;
A
#
# COMPACT_ATOMS: atom_id res chain seq x y z
N MET A 1 -29.41 -9.30 -13.31
CA MET A 1 -29.38 -7.82 -13.17
C MET A 1 -28.04 -7.37 -13.73
N ARG A 2 -28.01 -6.77 -14.94
CA ARG A 2 -26.74 -6.39 -15.60
C ARG A 2 -26.20 -5.12 -14.94
N LEU A 3 -25.02 -5.20 -14.36
CA LEU A 3 -24.32 -4.03 -13.81
C LEU A 3 -24.02 -3.04 -14.94
N PRO A 4 -24.20 -1.74 -14.72
CA PRO A 4 -23.97 -0.73 -15.75
C PRO A 4 -22.47 -0.69 -16.12
N ARG A 5 -22.18 -0.42 -17.40
CA ARG A 5 -20.87 -0.48 -18.06
C ARG A 5 -19.74 0.39 -17.43
N TRP A 6 -20.04 1.20 -16.43
CA TRP A 6 -19.09 2.08 -15.74
C TRP A 6 -18.47 1.47 -14.46
N ALA A 7 -18.88 0.27 -14.04
CA ALA A 7 -18.43 -0.37 -12.79
C ALA A 7 -17.15 -1.23 -12.94
N GLN A 8 -16.45 -1.16 -14.07
CA GLN A 8 -15.21 -1.90 -14.29
C GLN A 8 -13.99 -1.05 -13.91
N VAL A 9 -13.88 -0.71 -12.64
CA VAL A 9 -12.64 -0.16 -12.09
C VAL A 9 -11.79 -1.33 -11.63
N LEU A 10 -10.69 -1.57 -12.33
CA LEU A 10 -9.70 -2.56 -11.95
C LEU A 10 -8.90 -2.02 -10.76
N VAL A 11 -9.01 -2.68 -9.61
CA VAL A 11 -8.11 -2.44 -8.47
C VAL A 11 -6.82 -3.21 -8.75
N VAL A 12 -5.78 -2.51 -9.18
CA VAL A 12 -4.44 -3.07 -9.30
C VAL A 12 -3.69 -2.76 -8.01
N LEU A 13 -3.36 -3.78 -7.22
CA LEU A 13 -2.45 -3.65 -6.10
C LEU A 13 -1.02 -3.55 -6.64
N ALA A 14 -0.52 -2.33 -6.79
CA ALA A 14 0.91 -2.12 -6.93
C ALA A 14 1.50 -2.15 -5.51
N ALA A 15 2.06 -3.29 -5.11
CA ALA A 15 2.95 -3.33 -3.96
C ALA A 15 4.24 -2.60 -4.34
N VAL A 16 4.31 -1.30 -4.05
CA VAL A 16 5.57 -0.56 -4.16
C VAL A 16 6.43 -1.00 -2.98
N GLY A 17 7.25 -2.01 -3.23
CA GLY A 17 8.34 -2.39 -2.33
C GLY A 17 9.41 -1.32 -2.36
N ILE A 18 9.31 -0.33 -1.49
CA ILE A 18 10.46 0.54 -1.18
C ILE A 18 11.32 -0.25 -0.20
N GLY A 19 12.12 -1.17 -0.75
CA GLY A 19 13.25 -1.75 -0.05
C GLY A 19 14.29 -0.65 0.16
N GLY A 20 14.24 0.02 1.32
CA GLY A 20 15.22 1.00 1.73
C GLY A 20 16.57 0.32 1.97
N TYR A 21 17.43 0.31 0.95
CA TYR A 21 18.86 0.03 1.08
C TYR A 21 19.53 1.23 1.74
N TRP A 22 19.54 1.26 3.07
CA TRP A 22 20.41 2.15 3.86
C TRP A 22 21.31 1.30 4.74
N ALA A 23 22.38 0.76 4.14
CA ALA A 23 23.54 0.28 4.88
C ALA A 23 24.52 1.43 4.99
N GLY A 24 24.76 1.83 6.22
CA GLY A 24 25.88 2.52 6.82
C GLY A 24 26.92 3.22 5.97
N GLN A 25 26.98 4.54 6.11
CA GLN A 25 28.25 5.26 6.13
C GLN A 25 28.23 6.29 7.25
N TRP A 26 28.66 5.85 8.42
CA TRP A 26 29.14 6.77 9.46
C TRP A 26 30.58 7.11 9.12
N ALA A 27 30.77 8.11 8.24
CA ALA A 27 32.05 8.79 8.10
C ALA A 27 32.02 10.01 9.00
N ALA A 28 33.01 10.08 9.86
CA ALA A 28 33.28 11.16 10.81
C ALA A 28 33.14 12.53 10.18
N ARG A 29 32.29 13.38 10.73
CA ARG A 29 32.26 14.81 10.41
C ARG A 29 33.35 15.51 11.23
N PRO A 30 34.23 16.33 10.61
CA PRO A 30 35.12 17.20 11.36
C PRO A 30 34.29 18.30 12.03
N THR A 31 34.54 18.52 13.30
CA THR A 31 34.07 19.65 14.08
C THR A 31 34.65 20.95 13.51
N ALA A 32 33.81 21.70 12.81
CA ALA A 32 34.14 23.10 12.49
C ALA A 32 33.47 24.00 13.53
N GLU A 33 34.20 24.20 14.63
CA GLU A 33 33.99 25.28 15.57
C GLU A 33 34.80 26.45 15.05
N SER A 34 34.14 27.43 14.42
CA SER A 34 34.75 28.76 14.18
C SER A 34 33.72 29.79 13.75
N ALA A 35 33.55 30.78 14.61
CA ALA A 35 33.22 32.16 14.29
C ALA A 35 31.83 32.46 13.69
N LEU A 36 30.82 32.51 14.54
CA LEU A 36 29.66 33.34 14.30
C LEU A 36 29.96 34.75 14.84
N THR A 37 30.51 35.60 13.98
CA THR A 37 30.53 37.04 14.18
C THR A 37 29.11 37.54 14.03
N SER A 38 28.54 38.01 15.13
CA SER A 38 27.20 38.61 15.18
C SER A 38 27.25 39.98 14.46
N ALA A 39 26.74 40.01 13.22
CA ALA A 39 26.30 41.25 12.58
C ALA A 39 24.82 41.47 12.89
N PRO A 40 24.39 42.68 13.32
CA PRO A 40 22.98 42.96 13.49
C PRO A 40 22.30 43.03 12.13
N LEU A 41 21.35 42.15 11.86
CA LEU A 41 20.46 42.29 10.73
C LEU A 41 19.33 43.25 11.12
N GLU A 42 19.59 44.53 10.94
CA GLU A 42 18.61 45.59 11.01
C GLU A 42 17.89 45.65 9.64
N GLY A 43 16.56 45.36 9.63
CA GLY A 43 15.70 45.69 8.50
C GLY A 43 15.34 44.58 7.52
N ALA A 44 15.35 43.29 7.89
CA ALA A 44 14.67 42.26 7.09
C ALA A 44 13.21 42.13 7.55
N GLU A 45 12.33 42.85 6.86
CA GLU A 45 10.87 42.60 6.94
C GLU A 45 10.60 41.19 6.45
N VAL A 46 10.44 40.25 7.39
CA VAL A 46 10.06 38.87 7.09
C VAL A 46 8.63 38.93 6.55
N ALA A 47 8.49 38.93 5.22
CA ALA A 47 7.21 38.73 4.58
C ALA A 47 6.63 37.43 5.16
N ARG A 48 5.64 37.54 6.05
CA ARG A 48 4.84 36.41 6.47
C ARG A 48 4.15 35.87 5.24
N VAL A 49 4.70 34.80 4.69
CA VAL A 49 3.98 33.93 3.75
C VAL A 49 2.88 33.29 4.58
N GLU A 50 1.73 33.94 4.59
CA GLU A 50 0.49 33.36 5.10
C GLU A 50 0.14 32.22 4.16
N LEU A 51 0.59 30.99 4.54
CA LEU A 51 0.11 29.78 3.88
C LEU A 51 -1.41 29.80 4.07
N ALA A 52 -2.09 30.23 3.01
CA ALA A 52 -3.55 30.08 2.95
C ALA A 52 -3.83 28.58 3.07
N VAL A 53 -4.10 28.13 4.30
CA VAL A 53 -4.67 26.83 4.56
C VAL A 53 -6.02 26.84 3.85
N SER A 54 -6.05 26.24 2.66
CA SER A 54 -7.29 26.07 1.92
C SER A 54 -8.32 25.46 2.86
N ALA A 55 -9.43 26.16 3.03
CA ALA A 55 -10.54 25.66 3.84
C ALA A 55 -10.86 24.21 3.43
N PRO A 56 -11.21 23.31 4.37
CA PRO A 56 -11.52 21.93 4.03
C PRO A 56 -12.58 21.91 2.94
N VAL A 57 -12.24 21.26 1.81
CA VAL A 57 -13.15 21.15 0.67
C VAL A 57 -14.39 20.41 1.15
N SER A 58 -15.53 21.10 1.15
CA SER A 58 -16.81 20.47 1.49
C SER A 58 -17.10 19.33 0.51
N PRO A 59 -17.65 18.18 0.95
CA PRO A 59 -18.06 17.10 0.06
C PRO A 59 -18.98 17.53 -1.09
N ALA A 60 -19.67 18.65 -0.93
CA ALA A 60 -20.52 19.25 -1.97
C ALA A 60 -19.74 19.83 -3.16
N ASN A 61 -18.45 20.10 -3.01
CA ASN A 61 -17.60 20.77 -4.03
C ASN A 61 -16.70 19.82 -4.80
N LEU A 62 -16.84 18.49 -4.61
CA LEU A 62 -16.06 17.52 -5.36
C LEU A 62 -16.54 17.47 -6.82
N SER A 63 -15.60 17.42 -7.75
CA SER A 63 -15.87 17.10 -9.15
C SER A 63 -16.47 15.70 -9.29
N GLU A 64 -17.06 15.39 -10.42
CA GLU A 64 -17.62 14.06 -10.67
C GLU A 64 -16.55 12.96 -10.58
N ASP A 65 -15.36 13.23 -11.09
CA ASP A 65 -14.22 12.32 -11.06
C ASP A 65 -13.71 12.06 -9.62
N GLU A 66 -13.65 13.10 -8.80
CA GLU A 66 -13.28 12.96 -7.39
C GLU A 66 -14.34 12.16 -6.61
N ARG A 67 -15.63 12.41 -6.88
CA ARG A 67 -16.71 11.62 -6.26
C ARG A 67 -16.60 10.14 -6.62
N ARG A 68 -16.33 9.83 -7.89
CA ARG A 68 -16.13 8.44 -8.34
C ARG A 68 -14.94 7.80 -7.64
N THR A 69 -13.81 8.51 -7.52
CA THR A 69 -12.62 8.04 -6.82
C THR A 69 -12.91 7.74 -5.35
N VAL A 70 -13.59 8.66 -4.66
CA VAL A 70 -14.01 8.47 -3.26
C VAL A 70 -14.96 7.29 -3.11
N GLU A 71 -15.91 7.12 -4.03
CA GLU A 71 -16.85 5.99 -4.00
C GLU A 71 -16.14 4.66 -4.17
N VAL A 72 -15.22 4.55 -5.14
CA VAL A 72 -14.41 3.33 -5.35
C VAL A 72 -13.60 3.02 -4.09
N TYR A 73 -12.92 4.02 -3.53
CA TYR A 73 -12.16 3.85 -2.30
C TYR A 73 -13.00 3.31 -1.15
N ARG A 74 -14.17 3.93 -0.89
CA ARG A 74 -15.07 3.50 0.18
C ARG A 74 -15.55 2.04 0.02
N ARG A 75 -15.76 1.61 -1.21
CA ARG A 75 -16.22 0.24 -1.50
C ARG A 75 -15.08 -0.77 -1.43
N ALA A 76 -13.89 -0.40 -1.92
CA ALA A 76 -12.79 -1.34 -2.07
C ALA A 76 -11.90 -1.43 -0.81
N SER A 77 -11.66 -0.32 -0.12
CA SER A 77 -10.73 -0.28 1.01
C SER A 77 -11.06 -1.26 2.16
N PRO A 78 -12.34 -1.59 2.46
CA PRO A 78 -12.64 -2.57 3.51
C PRO A 78 -12.10 -3.97 3.21
N ALA A 79 -11.97 -4.34 1.92
CA ALA A 79 -11.46 -5.64 1.49
C ALA A 79 -9.94 -5.66 1.32
N VAL A 80 -9.26 -4.50 1.44
CA VAL A 80 -7.80 -4.43 1.39
C VAL A 80 -7.23 -4.69 2.78
N VAL A 81 -6.27 -5.61 2.85
CA VAL A 81 -5.66 -6.06 4.10
C VAL A 81 -4.17 -5.71 4.15
N ASN A 82 -3.65 -5.58 5.35
CA ASN A 82 -2.22 -5.56 5.60
C ASN A 82 -1.75 -7.00 5.87
N ILE A 83 -0.59 -7.35 5.33
CA ILE A 83 0.07 -8.63 5.57
C ILE A 83 1.43 -8.35 6.19
N THR A 84 1.63 -8.83 7.41
CA THR A 84 2.90 -8.76 8.13
C THR A 84 3.50 -10.16 8.20
N THR A 85 4.77 -10.28 7.87
CA THR A 85 5.49 -11.54 7.88
C THR A 85 6.65 -11.51 8.85
N ARG A 86 6.98 -12.66 9.43
CA ARG A 86 8.19 -12.88 10.20
C ARG A 86 9.03 -13.94 9.50
N THR A 87 10.30 -13.62 9.29
CA THR A 87 11.30 -14.50 8.70
C THR A 87 12.42 -14.71 9.71
N VAL A 88 13.24 -15.75 9.50
CA VAL A 88 14.51 -15.93 10.20
C VAL A 88 15.58 -15.96 9.13
N GLU A 89 16.48 -15.00 9.20
CA GLU A 89 17.64 -14.93 8.34
C GLU A 89 18.85 -15.49 9.09
N TRP A 90 19.66 -16.34 8.42
CA TRP A 90 20.89 -16.86 8.96
C TRP A 90 22.07 -16.00 8.51
N ASP A 91 22.66 -15.31 9.49
CA ASP A 91 23.93 -14.61 9.28
C ASP A 91 25.09 -15.48 9.76
N PHE A 92 26.19 -15.47 9.00
CA PHE A 92 27.36 -16.31 9.32
C PHE A 92 28.02 -15.93 10.65
N PHE A 93 27.95 -14.66 11.03
CA PHE A 93 28.59 -14.15 12.25
C PHE A 93 27.62 -14.04 13.45
N TYR A 94 26.37 -13.74 13.20
CA TYR A 94 25.36 -13.46 14.22
C TYR A 94 24.34 -14.59 14.41
N GLY A 95 24.42 -15.63 13.56
CA GLY A 95 23.48 -16.76 13.63
C GLY A 95 22.08 -16.38 13.11
N ALA A 96 21.05 -16.96 13.71
CA ALA A 96 19.66 -16.70 13.35
C ALA A 96 19.22 -15.31 13.79
N THR A 97 18.94 -14.43 12.85
CA THR A 97 18.42 -13.07 13.10
C THR A 97 16.95 -12.99 12.70
N PRO A 98 16.09 -12.42 13.54
CA PRO A 98 14.70 -12.22 13.18
C PRO A 98 14.59 -11.12 12.11
N GLY A 99 13.93 -11.46 11.01
CA GLY A 99 13.56 -10.55 9.93
C GLY A 99 12.04 -10.47 9.79
N GLY A 100 11.59 -9.67 8.87
CA GLY A 100 10.18 -9.58 8.54
C GLY A 100 9.89 -8.54 7.47
N GLY A 101 8.69 -8.61 6.94
CA GLY A 101 8.21 -7.71 5.90
C GLY A 101 6.76 -7.31 6.14
N THR A 102 6.33 -6.33 5.37
CA THR A 102 4.93 -5.93 5.33
C THR A 102 4.52 -5.67 3.90
N GLY A 103 3.27 -5.98 3.60
CA GLY A 103 2.70 -5.79 2.28
C GLY A 103 1.18 -5.63 2.34
N SER A 104 0.57 -5.62 1.18
CA SER A 104 -0.88 -5.53 1.04
C SER A 104 -1.43 -6.74 0.31
N GLY A 105 -2.67 -7.07 0.60
CA GLY A 105 -3.46 -8.06 -0.13
C GLY A 105 -4.91 -7.62 -0.21
N PHE A 106 -5.73 -8.40 -0.87
CA PHE A 106 -7.17 -8.16 -0.92
C PHE A 106 -7.96 -9.46 -0.84
N ILE A 107 -9.13 -9.39 -0.23
CA ILE A 107 -10.01 -10.52 0.03
C ILE A 107 -10.86 -10.77 -1.22
N VAL A 108 -10.84 -12.01 -1.72
CA VAL A 108 -11.62 -12.44 -2.89
C VAL A 108 -12.79 -13.37 -2.54
N SER A 109 -12.78 -13.96 -1.34
CA SER A 109 -13.87 -14.83 -0.86
C SER A 109 -14.20 -14.51 0.60
N GLU A 110 -15.50 -14.60 0.94
CA GLU A 110 -15.98 -14.46 2.33
C GLU A 110 -15.36 -15.50 3.27
N ASP A 111 -14.89 -16.64 2.72
CA ASP A 111 -14.23 -17.72 3.46
C ASP A 111 -12.78 -17.39 3.84
N GLY A 112 -12.28 -16.18 3.51
CA GLY A 112 -10.98 -15.73 3.91
C GLY A 112 -9.85 -16.02 2.91
N ILE A 113 -10.16 -16.17 1.64
CA ILE A 113 -9.16 -16.25 0.56
C ILE A 113 -8.69 -14.84 0.22
N ILE A 114 -7.38 -14.65 0.25
CA ILE A 114 -6.70 -13.37 0.04
C ILE A 114 -5.66 -13.55 -1.06
N VAL A 115 -5.63 -12.61 -2.00
CA VAL A 115 -4.59 -12.53 -3.04
C VAL A 115 -3.58 -11.46 -2.64
N THR A 116 -2.30 -11.79 -2.80
CA THR A 116 -1.15 -10.89 -2.56
C THR A 116 -0.01 -11.24 -3.51
N ASN A 117 1.10 -10.50 -3.42
CA ASN A 117 2.31 -10.85 -4.16
C ASN A 117 3.10 -11.95 -3.44
N LEU A 118 3.78 -12.80 -4.22
CA LEU A 118 4.61 -13.88 -3.67
C LEU A 118 5.76 -13.31 -2.83
N HIS A 119 6.42 -12.25 -3.29
CA HIS A 119 7.55 -11.64 -2.57
C HIS A 119 7.15 -11.14 -1.17
N VAL A 120 5.87 -10.83 -0.92
CA VAL A 120 5.38 -10.42 0.41
C VAL A 120 5.42 -11.57 1.41
N VAL A 121 5.14 -12.80 0.97
CA VAL A 121 5.01 -13.98 1.84
C VAL A 121 6.14 -15.00 1.69
N GLN A 122 7.06 -14.76 0.76
CA GLN A 122 8.16 -15.67 0.47
C GLN A 122 9.10 -15.80 1.68
N GLY A 123 9.40 -17.05 2.07
CA GLY A 123 10.25 -17.34 3.22
C GLY A 123 9.65 -17.03 4.59
N ALA A 124 8.39 -16.61 4.65
CA ALA A 124 7.73 -16.29 5.90
C ALA A 124 7.50 -17.55 6.75
N GLN A 125 7.95 -17.52 8.00
CA GLN A 125 7.64 -18.53 9.01
C GLN A 125 6.29 -18.28 9.68
N GLN A 126 5.91 -17.00 9.79
CA GLN A 126 4.63 -16.57 10.30
C GLN A 126 4.07 -15.47 9.41
N ILE A 127 2.77 -15.57 9.14
CA ILE A 127 2.01 -14.58 8.38
C ILE A 127 0.86 -14.12 9.27
N GLN A 128 0.75 -12.81 9.43
CA GLN A 128 -0.37 -12.16 10.11
C GLN A 128 -1.10 -11.26 9.12
N VAL A 129 -2.39 -11.46 8.99
CA VAL A 129 -3.27 -10.63 8.16
C VAL A 129 -4.09 -9.72 9.05
N THR A 130 -4.00 -8.42 8.83
CA THR A 130 -4.76 -7.41 9.57
C THR A 130 -5.78 -6.77 8.64
N LEU A 131 -7.04 -6.86 9.03
CA LEU A 131 -8.17 -6.29 8.29
C LEU A 131 -8.26 -4.77 8.50
N SER A 132 -9.11 -4.12 7.71
CA SER A 132 -9.37 -2.67 7.78
C SER A 132 -9.90 -2.19 9.14
N ASP A 133 -10.58 -3.06 9.90
CA ASP A 133 -11.05 -2.80 11.26
C ASP A 133 -10.02 -3.15 12.36
N ARG A 134 -8.77 -3.44 11.95
CA ARG A 134 -7.65 -3.82 12.82
C ARG A 134 -7.76 -5.21 13.46
N THR A 135 -8.74 -6.02 13.10
CA THR A 135 -8.77 -7.42 13.50
C THR A 135 -7.66 -8.18 12.78
N SER A 136 -6.91 -8.99 13.50
CA SER A 136 -5.79 -9.76 12.95
C SER A 136 -6.05 -11.26 13.01
N PHE A 137 -5.63 -11.96 11.97
CA PHE A 137 -5.74 -13.40 11.81
C PHE A 137 -4.39 -14.00 11.41
N PRO A 138 -4.06 -15.20 11.91
CA PRO A 138 -2.94 -15.96 11.33
C PRO A 138 -3.30 -16.35 9.89
N GLY A 139 -2.34 -16.15 8.97
CA GLY A 139 -2.48 -16.52 7.57
C GLY A 139 -1.65 -17.75 7.22
N ARG A 140 -2.12 -18.51 6.22
CA ARG A 140 -1.43 -19.65 5.66
C ARG A 140 -1.39 -19.53 4.14
N VAL A 141 -0.22 -19.67 3.52
CA VAL A 141 -0.10 -19.75 2.06
C VAL A 141 -0.72 -21.05 1.59
N VAL A 142 -1.68 -20.98 0.67
CA VAL A 142 -2.38 -22.14 0.09
C VAL A 142 -2.04 -22.37 -1.37
N GLY A 143 -1.41 -21.37 -2.03
CA GLY A 143 -0.93 -21.47 -3.40
C GLY A 143 -0.07 -20.27 -3.76
N PHE A 144 0.81 -20.44 -4.75
CA PHE A 144 1.61 -19.34 -5.29
C PHE A 144 2.06 -19.64 -6.72
N ASP A 145 2.38 -18.60 -7.47
CA ASP A 145 2.96 -18.65 -8.79
C ASP A 145 4.17 -17.72 -8.87
N PRO A 146 5.39 -18.27 -8.99
CA PRO A 146 6.61 -17.47 -9.10
C PRO A 146 6.72 -16.68 -10.41
N LEU A 147 6.07 -17.13 -11.48
CA LEU A 147 6.15 -16.45 -12.77
C LEU A 147 5.38 -15.14 -12.79
N THR A 148 4.27 -15.09 -12.06
CA THR A 148 3.40 -13.90 -11.97
C THR A 148 3.57 -13.12 -10.67
N ASP A 149 4.45 -13.56 -9.76
CA ASP A 149 4.62 -12.99 -8.42
C ASP A 149 3.29 -12.95 -7.63
N LEU A 150 2.46 -13.98 -7.75
CA LEU A 150 1.19 -14.08 -7.04
C LEU A 150 1.27 -15.14 -5.94
N ALA A 151 0.57 -14.86 -4.83
CA ALA A 151 0.34 -15.81 -3.75
C ALA A 151 -1.11 -15.71 -3.25
N VAL A 152 -1.62 -16.84 -2.78
CA VAL A 152 -2.93 -16.97 -2.15
C VAL A 152 -2.73 -17.33 -0.68
N VAL A 153 -3.28 -16.50 0.19
CA VAL A 153 -3.25 -16.67 1.64
C VAL A 153 -4.65 -16.95 2.13
N GLN A 154 -4.79 -17.96 2.98
CA GLN A 154 -6.03 -18.32 3.66
C GLN A 154 -5.97 -17.83 5.10
N ILE A 155 -7.04 -17.18 5.57
CA ILE A 155 -7.34 -16.93 6.97
C ILE A 155 -8.63 -17.65 7.38
N GLU A 156 -8.85 -17.84 8.67
CA GLU A 156 -10.08 -18.43 9.21
C GLU A 156 -10.91 -17.34 9.89
N PRO A 157 -11.89 -16.73 9.21
CA PRO A 157 -12.68 -15.61 9.74
C PRO A 157 -13.74 -16.07 10.75
N LYS A 158 -13.87 -17.39 11.01
CA LYS A 158 -14.92 -18.00 11.83
C LYS A 158 -16.31 -17.68 11.23
N GLU A 159 -17.24 -17.18 12.06
CA GLU A 159 -18.60 -16.82 11.64
C GLU A 159 -18.72 -15.43 10.99
N ARG A 160 -17.62 -14.73 10.80
CA ARG A 160 -17.60 -13.38 10.27
C ARG A 160 -17.63 -13.39 8.74
N LYS A 161 -18.56 -12.64 8.15
CA LYS A 161 -18.55 -12.35 6.72
C LYS A 161 -17.53 -11.26 6.42
N LEU A 162 -16.61 -11.56 5.50
CA LEU A 162 -15.57 -10.62 5.07
C LEU A 162 -16.03 -9.81 3.85
N PRO A 163 -15.66 -8.53 3.76
CA PRO A 163 -15.82 -7.76 2.54
C PRO A 163 -14.90 -8.33 1.46
N THR A 164 -15.41 -8.45 0.24
CA THR A 164 -14.66 -9.03 -0.89
C THR A 164 -14.61 -8.09 -2.09
N LEU A 165 -13.58 -8.28 -2.93
CA LEU A 165 -13.47 -7.62 -4.24
C LEU A 165 -13.61 -8.65 -5.35
N PRO A 166 -14.46 -8.38 -6.35
CA PRO A 166 -14.55 -9.23 -7.52
C PRO A 166 -13.31 -9.05 -8.40
N LEU A 167 -12.87 -10.14 -9.04
CA LEU A 167 -11.83 -10.09 -10.05
C LEU A 167 -12.40 -9.51 -11.35
N GLY A 168 -11.64 -8.64 -12.01
CA GLY A 168 -11.95 -8.08 -13.30
C GLY A 168 -11.29 -8.87 -14.45
N ASP A 169 -11.65 -8.50 -15.69
CA ASP A 169 -11.04 -9.03 -16.90
C ASP A 169 -10.03 -8.01 -17.46
N SER A 170 -8.74 -8.29 -17.33
CA SER A 170 -7.67 -7.42 -17.82
C SER A 170 -7.61 -7.32 -19.35
N ASN A 171 -8.22 -8.25 -20.09
CA ASN A 171 -8.27 -8.19 -21.55
C ASN A 171 -9.15 -7.04 -22.08
N GLN A 172 -10.00 -6.49 -21.22
CA GLN A 172 -10.89 -5.38 -21.58
C GLN A 172 -10.28 -4.01 -21.30
N LEU A 173 -9.06 -3.97 -20.78
CA LEU A 173 -8.36 -2.71 -20.48
C LEU A 173 -7.99 -1.96 -21.77
N GLN A 174 -8.00 -0.64 -21.69
CA GLN A 174 -7.58 0.26 -22.76
C GLN A 174 -6.53 1.24 -22.25
N VAL A 175 -5.56 1.57 -23.11
CA VAL A 175 -4.58 2.64 -22.83
C VAL A 175 -5.33 3.96 -22.64
N GLY A 176 -4.94 4.71 -21.61
CA GLY A 176 -5.62 5.94 -21.18
C GLY A 176 -6.77 5.72 -20.19
N GLN A 177 -7.19 4.47 -19.95
CA GLN A 177 -8.20 4.15 -18.93
C GLN A 177 -7.67 4.49 -17.54
N ARG A 178 -8.50 5.17 -16.73
CA ARG A 178 -8.15 5.49 -15.33
C ARG A 178 -8.09 4.24 -14.49
N VAL A 179 -7.07 4.16 -13.65
CA VAL A 179 -6.87 3.11 -12.65
C VAL A 179 -6.68 3.71 -11.27
N ILE A 180 -7.02 2.94 -10.25
CA ILE A 180 -6.85 3.29 -8.85
C ILE A 180 -6.09 2.14 -8.19
N ALA A 181 -4.95 2.44 -7.55
CA ALA A 181 -4.23 1.51 -6.71
C ALA A 181 -4.57 1.80 -5.24
N ILE A 182 -4.94 0.75 -4.50
CA ILE A 182 -5.23 0.83 -3.08
C ILE A 182 -4.38 -0.20 -2.35
N GLY A 183 -3.61 0.24 -1.36
CA GLY A 183 -2.77 -0.63 -0.53
C GLY A 183 -2.87 -0.27 0.94
N ASN A 184 -2.40 -1.15 1.81
CA ASN A 184 -2.32 -0.91 3.25
C ASN A 184 -0.97 -1.40 3.81
N PRO A 185 0.16 -0.88 3.31
CA PRO A 185 1.48 -1.42 3.65
C PRO A 185 1.88 -1.21 5.11
N PHE A 186 1.26 -0.27 5.82
CA PHE A 186 1.59 0.04 7.22
C PHE A 186 0.52 -0.44 8.22
N GLY A 187 -0.57 -1.02 7.77
CA GLY A 187 -1.63 -1.55 8.64
C GLY A 187 -2.52 -0.50 9.34
N PHE A 188 -2.32 0.79 9.07
CA PHE A 188 -3.09 1.86 9.73
C PHE A 188 -4.32 2.26 8.92
N GLN A 189 -4.09 2.74 7.69
CA GLN A 189 -5.13 3.15 6.75
C GLN A 189 -4.72 2.76 5.35
N ALA A 190 -5.70 2.38 4.54
CA ALA A 190 -5.47 2.12 3.13
C ALA A 190 -5.06 3.42 2.42
N THR A 191 -3.96 3.38 1.69
CA THR A 191 -3.49 4.47 0.84
C THR A 191 -4.07 4.31 -0.56
N LEU A 192 -4.36 5.42 -1.21
CA LEU A 192 -4.91 5.46 -2.56
C LEU A 192 -3.99 6.25 -3.48
N THR A 193 -3.75 5.69 -4.67
CA THR A 193 -3.05 6.35 -5.77
C THR A 193 -3.87 6.22 -7.04
N THR A 194 -3.96 7.27 -7.85
CA THR A 194 -4.65 7.27 -9.13
C THR A 194 -3.64 7.35 -10.27
N GLY A 195 -3.97 6.74 -11.40
CA GLY A 195 -3.17 6.77 -12.59
C GLY A 195 -3.97 6.40 -13.83
N VAL A 196 -3.27 6.14 -14.91
CA VAL A 196 -3.84 5.64 -16.15
C VAL A 196 -3.07 4.42 -16.66
N VAL A 197 -3.75 3.57 -17.41
CA VAL A 197 -3.10 2.50 -18.16
C VAL A 197 -2.24 3.12 -19.24
N SER A 198 -0.92 3.05 -19.10
CA SER A 198 0.03 3.68 -20.04
C SER A 198 0.34 2.78 -21.23
N ALA A 199 0.33 1.46 -21.02
CA ALA A 199 0.59 0.46 -22.05
C ALA A 199 -0.05 -0.88 -21.66
N LEU A 200 -0.33 -1.72 -22.64
CA LEU A 200 -0.80 -3.09 -22.49
C LEU A 200 0.26 -4.05 -23.05
N GLN A 201 0.24 -5.31 -22.58
CA GLN A 201 1.08 -6.40 -23.12
C GLN A 201 2.59 -6.06 -23.16
N ARG A 202 3.13 -5.46 -22.10
CA ARG A 202 4.57 -5.35 -21.89
C ARG A 202 5.07 -6.65 -21.28
N THR A 203 5.70 -7.49 -22.09
CA THR A 203 6.48 -8.66 -21.71
C THR A 203 7.96 -8.29 -21.70
#